data_eee663b13705ff59d7a23404756387b8
#
_entry.id   eee663b13705ff59d7a23404756387b8
#
_cell.length_a   1.000
_cell.length_b   1.000
_cell.length_c   1.000
_cell.angle_alpha   90.00
_cell.angle_beta   90.00
_cell.angle_gamma   90.00
#
_symmetry.space_group_name_H-M   'P 1'
#
loop_
_entity.id
_entity.type
_entity.pdbx_description
1 polymer ?
#
loop_
_entity_poly.entity_id
_entity_poly.type
_entity_poly.pdbx_seq_one_letter_code
_entity_poly.pdbx_strand_id
1 'polypeptide(L)'
;MRFTARPIAMAVLALGLFGLLGLAACGDDDDDSATDTTSTTTETTEAETTTTTEAAPAEGTSTVATADTDLGTILVDGEGRTLYLFMPDAQGASTCLDSCATTWPPLAGPASAGDGVDQALISTADRPDGAAQVTYNSWPLYHFASDAAAGDTNGQGVGNIWYVVDASGNAITG
;
A
#
# COMPACT_ATOMS: atom_id res chain seq x y z
N MET A 1 45.82 3.49 16.21
CA MET A 1 44.66 3.64 17.10
C MET A 1 44.06 2.26 17.26
N ARG A 2 43.96 1.75 18.47
CA ARG A 2 43.57 0.37 18.78
C ARG A 2 42.07 0.30 19.01
N PHE A 3 41.34 -0.47 18.19
CA PHE A 3 39.93 -0.79 18.39
C PHE A 3 39.79 -1.94 19.36
N THR A 4 39.17 -1.66 20.51
CA THR A 4 38.80 -2.69 21.49
C THR A 4 37.37 -3.16 21.20
N ALA A 5 37.20 -4.39 20.78
CA ALA A 5 35.92 -5.09 20.67
C ALA A 5 35.40 -5.47 22.06
N ARG A 6 34.15 -5.16 22.35
CA ARG A 6 33.42 -5.64 23.54
C ARG A 6 32.44 -6.75 23.09
N PRO A 7 32.46 -7.91 23.74
CA PRO A 7 31.41 -8.92 23.49
C PRO A 7 30.18 -8.61 24.35
N ILE A 8 29.00 -8.64 23.74
CA ILE A 8 27.72 -8.61 24.43
C ILE A 8 27.22 -10.03 24.57
N ALA A 9 27.02 -10.43 25.81
CA ALA A 9 26.60 -11.76 26.22
C ALA A 9 25.13 -12.02 25.89
N MET A 10 24.89 -13.21 25.35
CA MET A 10 23.58 -13.86 25.24
C MET A 10 22.98 -14.12 26.62
N ALA A 11 21.75 -13.72 26.82
CA ALA A 11 20.89 -14.28 27.87
C ALA A 11 19.71 -15.01 27.21
N VAL A 12 19.80 -16.32 27.26
CA VAL A 12 18.69 -17.25 26.97
C VAL A 12 17.86 -17.37 28.24
N LEU A 13 16.57 -17.17 28.17
CA LEU A 13 15.66 -17.64 29.21
C LEU A 13 14.47 -18.35 28.57
N ALA A 14 14.29 -19.57 29.01
CA ALA A 14 13.37 -20.58 28.55
C ALA A 14 12.08 -20.62 29.38
N LEU A 15 11.11 -21.33 28.83
CA LEU A 15 9.99 -22.08 29.45
C LEU A 15 8.78 -21.27 29.97
N GLY A 16 7.63 -21.65 29.42
CA GLY A 16 6.31 -21.47 29.99
C GLY A 16 5.25 -22.25 29.22
N LEU A 17 5.20 -23.55 29.50
CA LEU A 17 4.20 -24.50 29.02
C LEU A 17 2.95 -24.38 29.91
N PHE A 18 1.77 -24.06 29.37
CA PHE A 18 0.50 -24.39 30.03
C PHE A 18 -0.55 -24.70 28.99
N GLY A 19 -0.93 -25.96 28.94
CA GLY A 19 -2.12 -26.43 28.28
C GLY A 19 -3.34 -26.29 29.18
N LEU A 20 -4.52 -26.22 28.61
CA LEU A 20 -5.72 -26.84 29.16
C LEU A 20 -6.77 -27.10 28.09
N LEU A 21 -7.28 -28.32 28.11
CA LEU A 21 -8.41 -28.85 27.36
C LEU A 21 -9.71 -28.12 27.71
N GLY A 22 -10.63 -28.05 26.75
CA GLY A 22 -12.03 -27.76 26.97
C GLY A 22 -12.88 -28.32 25.82
N LEU A 23 -13.43 -29.53 26.05
CA LEU A 23 -14.49 -30.14 25.24
C LEU A 23 -15.86 -29.58 25.63
N ALA A 24 -16.78 -29.65 24.71
CA ALA A 24 -18.23 -29.91 24.78
C ALA A 24 -19.00 -28.91 23.89
N ALA A 25 -20.07 -29.19 23.19
CA ALA A 25 -20.87 -30.38 22.89
C ALA A 25 -21.93 -29.92 21.88
N CYS A 26 -22.32 -30.85 21.03
CA CYS A 26 -23.54 -31.04 20.27
C CYS A 26 -24.74 -30.12 20.51
N GLY A 27 -25.43 -29.83 19.38
CA GLY A 27 -26.81 -29.38 19.33
C GLY A 27 -27.30 -29.53 17.91
N ASP A 28 -27.86 -30.72 17.60
CA ASP A 28 -28.77 -30.97 16.50
C ASP A 28 -30.11 -30.32 16.82
N ASP A 29 -30.76 -29.74 15.83
CA ASP A 29 -32.19 -29.75 15.72
C ASP A 29 -32.58 -29.50 14.25
N ASP A 30 -33.10 -30.55 13.65
CA ASP A 30 -33.87 -30.58 12.43
C ASP A 30 -35.21 -29.84 12.64
N ASP A 31 -35.65 -29.07 11.69
CA ASP A 31 -37.07 -29.06 11.38
C ASP A 31 -37.35 -28.60 9.95
N ASP A 32 -38.00 -29.49 9.27
CA ASP A 32 -38.64 -29.48 7.97
C ASP A 32 -39.83 -28.52 7.96
N SER A 33 -40.02 -27.70 6.97
CA SER A 33 -41.36 -27.50 6.38
C SER A 33 -41.31 -26.72 5.07
N ALA A 34 -41.65 -27.45 4.02
CA ALA A 34 -42.04 -26.89 2.74
C ALA A 34 -43.36 -26.15 2.85
N THR A 35 -43.53 -25.04 2.17
CA THR A 35 -44.80 -24.68 1.51
C THR A 35 -44.56 -23.66 0.39
N ASP A 36 -44.88 -24.11 -0.78
CA ASP A 36 -45.21 -23.45 -2.02
C ASP A 36 -46.13 -22.23 -1.88
N THR A 37 -45.95 -21.19 -2.67
CA THR A 37 -46.99 -20.53 -3.48
C THR A 37 -46.53 -19.23 -4.13
N THR A 38 -46.49 -19.25 -5.49
CA THR A 38 -47.03 -18.26 -6.44
C THR A 38 -46.39 -16.85 -6.54
N SER A 39 -45.87 -16.66 -7.74
CA SER A 39 -45.74 -15.46 -8.60
C SER A 39 -46.49 -14.20 -8.16
N THR A 40 -45.73 -13.10 -8.19
CA THR A 40 -46.24 -11.84 -8.77
C THR A 40 -45.07 -11.05 -9.33
N THR A 41 -45.07 -10.89 -10.64
CA THR A 41 -44.30 -9.94 -11.42
C THR A 41 -44.65 -8.52 -10.99
N THR A 42 -43.68 -7.74 -10.59
CA THR A 42 -43.77 -6.28 -10.63
C THR A 42 -42.43 -5.75 -11.07
N GLU A 43 -42.37 -5.30 -12.31
CA GLU A 43 -41.34 -4.40 -12.83
C GLU A 43 -41.36 -3.13 -11.99
N THR A 44 -40.24 -2.74 -11.49
CA THR A 44 -39.98 -1.33 -11.20
C THR A 44 -38.48 -1.08 -11.17
N THR A 45 -38.01 -0.37 -12.21
CA THR A 45 -37.00 0.68 -12.22
C THR A 45 -35.65 0.38 -11.58
N GLU A 46 -34.73 0.19 -12.49
CA GLU A 46 -33.31 0.42 -12.45
C GLU A 46 -32.93 1.59 -11.52
N ALA A 47 -32.29 1.26 -10.42
CA ALA A 47 -31.41 2.17 -9.71
C ALA A 47 -29.99 1.60 -9.91
N GLU A 48 -29.24 2.19 -10.82
CA GLU A 48 -27.80 1.95 -10.95
C GLU A 48 -27.14 2.27 -9.61
N THR A 49 -26.95 1.25 -8.82
CA THR A 49 -25.99 1.29 -7.72
C THR A 49 -24.63 1.06 -8.37
N THR A 50 -23.92 2.13 -8.67
CA THR A 50 -22.50 2.07 -8.96
C THR A 50 -21.80 1.48 -7.73
N THR A 51 -21.70 0.17 -7.70
CA THR A 51 -20.77 -0.52 -6.82
C THR A 51 -19.39 -0.17 -7.33
N THR A 52 -18.74 0.79 -6.70
CA THR A 52 -17.30 0.98 -6.80
C THR A 52 -16.69 -0.30 -6.26
N THR A 53 -16.48 -1.26 -7.15
CA THR A 53 -15.59 -2.39 -6.89
C THR A 53 -14.21 -1.80 -6.77
N GLU A 54 -13.70 -1.73 -5.54
CA GLU A 54 -12.28 -1.56 -5.28
C GLU A 54 -11.58 -2.72 -6.00
N ALA A 55 -11.05 -2.41 -7.19
CA ALA A 55 -10.30 -3.35 -7.97
C ALA A 55 -9.02 -3.64 -7.21
N ALA A 56 -8.84 -4.89 -6.81
CA ALA A 56 -7.53 -5.44 -6.50
C ALA A 56 -6.58 -5.05 -7.65
N PRO A 57 -5.32 -4.62 -7.36
CA PRO A 57 -4.41 -4.17 -8.38
C PRO A 57 -4.26 -5.27 -9.44
N ALA A 58 -4.70 -4.94 -10.66
CA ALA A 58 -4.41 -5.75 -11.83
C ALA A 58 -2.89 -5.81 -11.94
N GLU A 59 -2.35 -7.00 -12.23
CA GLU A 59 -0.94 -7.22 -12.56
C GLU A 59 -0.61 -6.50 -13.89
N GLY A 60 -0.60 -5.18 -13.84
CA GLY A 60 -0.17 -4.30 -14.92
C GLY A 60 1.17 -3.68 -14.55
N THR A 61 2.05 -3.54 -15.52
CA THR A 61 3.29 -2.78 -15.34
C THR A 61 2.94 -1.32 -15.07
N SER A 62 3.23 -0.82 -13.88
CA SER A 62 3.10 0.60 -13.55
C SER A 62 4.10 1.43 -14.35
N THR A 63 3.86 2.70 -14.53
CA THR A 63 4.81 3.64 -15.14
C THR A 63 5.19 4.68 -14.09
N VAL A 64 6.47 5.03 -14.01
CA VAL A 64 6.96 6.17 -13.23
C VAL A 64 7.50 7.19 -14.20
N ALA A 65 7.01 8.42 -14.15
CA ALA A 65 7.42 9.54 -15.00
C ALA A 65 7.66 10.80 -14.17
N THR A 66 8.00 11.91 -14.80
CA THR A 66 8.12 13.21 -14.13
C THR A 66 7.05 14.17 -14.62
N ALA A 67 6.65 15.10 -13.75
CA ALA A 67 5.82 16.25 -14.09
C ALA A 67 6.34 17.51 -13.38
N ASP A 68 6.16 18.66 -14.03
CA ASP A 68 6.51 19.95 -13.42
C ASP A 68 5.33 20.50 -12.63
N THR A 69 5.60 20.92 -11.40
CA THR A 69 4.63 21.51 -10.47
C THR A 69 5.22 22.75 -9.79
N ASP A 70 4.43 23.42 -8.96
CA ASP A 70 4.92 24.54 -8.14
C ASP A 70 6.02 24.12 -7.12
N LEU A 71 6.11 22.82 -6.85
CA LEU A 71 7.16 22.23 -5.99
C LEU A 71 8.43 21.88 -6.78
N GLY A 72 8.44 22.07 -8.09
CA GLY A 72 9.48 21.65 -9.02
C GLY A 72 9.08 20.40 -9.80
N THR A 73 10.08 19.76 -10.41
CA THR A 73 9.88 18.50 -11.15
C THR A 73 9.77 17.33 -10.17
N ILE A 74 8.63 16.67 -10.15
CA ILE A 74 8.32 15.56 -9.22
C ILE A 74 8.03 14.26 -9.95
N LEU A 75 8.07 13.14 -9.25
CA LEU A 75 7.63 11.84 -9.77
C LEU A 75 6.10 11.75 -9.77
N VAL A 76 5.59 11.18 -10.86
CA VAL A 76 4.17 10.85 -11.05
C VAL A 76 4.04 9.45 -11.64
N ASP A 77 2.84 8.87 -11.55
CA ASP A 77 2.53 7.63 -12.28
C ASP A 77 2.16 7.90 -13.75
N GLY A 78 1.85 6.84 -14.49
CA GLY A 78 1.47 6.93 -15.90
C GLY A 78 0.17 7.71 -16.18
N GLU A 79 -0.62 8.01 -15.16
CA GLU A 79 -1.85 8.80 -15.21
C GLU A 79 -1.62 10.26 -14.74
N GLY A 80 -0.39 10.59 -14.36
CA GLY A 80 0.01 11.90 -13.86
C GLY A 80 -0.31 12.14 -12.38
N ARG A 81 -0.65 11.09 -11.62
CA ARG A 81 -0.88 11.21 -10.18
C ARG A 81 0.45 11.26 -9.44
N THR A 82 0.52 12.11 -8.45
CA THR A 82 1.73 12.36 -7.66
C THR A 82 2.16 11.13 -6.87
N LEU A 83 3.48 10.92 -6.84
CA LEU A 83 4.13 9.85 -6.06
C LEU A 83 4.87 10.44 -4.87
N TYR A 84 4.72 9.77 -3.74
CA TYR A 84 5.27 10.17 -2.44
C TYR A 84 6.20 9.11 -1.89
N LEU A 85 7.13 9.52 -1.06
CA LEU A 85 7.91 8.66 -0.18
C LEU A 85 7.50 8.88 1.29
N PHE A 86 7.74 7.85 2.09
CA PHE A 86 7.49 7.84 3.53
C PHE A 86 8.81 7.80 4.29
N MET A 87 9.16 8.86 4.99
CA MET A 87 10.46 8.99 5.66
C MET A 87 10.82 7.83 6.61
N PRO A 88 9.86 7.24 7.36
CA PRO A 88 10.15 6.08 8.21
C PRO A 88 10.57 4.80 7.46
N ASP A 89 10.31 4.68 6.15
CA ASP A 89 10.78 3.54 5.36
C ASP A 89 12.30 3.54 5.18
N ALA A 90 12.95 4.70 5.32
CA ALA A 90 14.41 4.84 5.36
C ALA A 90 15.15 4.11 4.22
N GLN A 91 14.64 4.19 2.99
CA GLN A 91 15.14 3.48 1.81
C GLN A 91 15.19 1.95 2.01
N GLY A 92 14.17 1.40 2.60
CA GLY A 92 14.05 -0.03 2.88
C GLY A 92 12.70 -0.60 2.49
N ALA A 93 12.28 -1.62 3.23
CA ALA A 93 10.95 -2.18 3.07
C ALA A 93 9.87 -1.21 3.58
N SER A 94 8.71 -1.25 2.93
CA SER A 94 7.54 -0.48 3.35
C SER A 94 7.14 -0.78 4.79
N THR A 95 6.95 0.27 5.59
CA THR A 95 6.41 0.21 6.95
C THR A 95 4.98 0.74 7.03
N CYS A 96 4.45 1.30 5.94
CA CYS A 96 3.08 1.76 5.82
C CYS A 96 2.16 0.58 5.46
N LEU A 97 1.49 0.01 6.47
CA LEU A 97 0.61 -1.16 6.37
C LEU A 97 -0.79 -0.83 6.87
N ASP A 98 -1.75 -1.73 6.66
CA ASP A 98 -3.12 -1.64 7.18
C ASP A 98 -3.80 -0.29 6.85
N SER A 99 -4.25 0.42 7.87
CA SER A 99 -4.91 1.73 7.71
C SER A 99 -4.01 2.80 7.08
N CYS A 100 -2.69 2.70 7.25
CA CYS A 100 -1.75 3.57 6.56
C CYS A 100 -1.83 3.35 5.05
N ALA A 101 -1.81 2.10 4.59
CA ALA A 101 -1.90 1.76 3.17
C ALA A 101 -3.26 2.10 2.55
N THR A 102 -4.31 2.25 3.35
CA THR A 102 -5.61 2.76 2.88
C THR A 102 -5.53 4.26 2.53
N THR A 103 -4.83 5.04 3.35
CA THR A 103 -4.62 6.48 3.12
C THR A 103 -3.52 6.75 2.12
N TRP A 104 -2.49 5.90 2.10
CA TRP A 104 -1.32 5.97 1.26
C TRP A 104 -1.15 4.66 0.48
N PRO A 105 -1.96 4.45 -0.58
CA PRO A 105 -1.88 3.23 -1.37
C PRO A 105 -0.49 3.06 -1.99
N PRO A 106 0.14 1.88 -1.84
CA PRO A 106 1.42 1.60 -2.46
C PRO A 106 1.30 1.58 -3.99
N LEU A 107 2.30 2.08 -4.70
CA LEU A 107 2.39 1.89 -6.14
C LEU A 107 2.76 0.43 -6.40
N ALA A 108 1.82 -0.31 -7.00
CA ALA A 108 2.02 -1.73 -7.28
C ALA A 108 3.13 -1.94 -8.33
N GLY A 109 3.99 -2.93 -8.08
CA GLY A 109 5.09 -3.31 -8.98
C GLY A 109 4.73 -4.48 -9.89
N PRO A 110 5.52 -4.68 -10.96
CA PRO A 110 6.68 -3.91 -11.38
C PRO A 110 6.35 -2.60 -12.10
N ALA A 111 7.36 -1.75 -12.36
CA ALA A 111 7.18 -0.52 -13.11
C ALA A 111 8.27 -0.32 -14.19
N SER A 112 7.94 0.50 -15.18
CA SER A 112 8.86 0.98 -16.22
C SER A 112 9.06 2.50 -16.12
N ALA A 113 10.22 2.98 -16.60
CA ALA A 113 10.49 4.39 -16.69
C ALA A 113 9.67 5.03 -17.82
N GLY A 114 9.01 6.15 -17.50
CA GLY A 114 8.48 7.12 -18.44
C GLY A 114 9.44 8.29 -18.64
N ASP A 115 8.90 9.43 -19.08
CA ASP A 115 9.69 10.61 -19.37
C ASP A 115 10.36 11.18 -18.11
N GLY A 116 11.63 11.55 -18.26
CA GLY A 116 12.41 12.21 -17.22
C GLY A 116 12.89 11.31 -16.06
N VAL A 117 12.69 10.00 -16.15
CA VAL A 117 13.01 9.03 -15.10
C VAL A 117 14.15 8.11 -15.53
N ASP A 118 15.08 7.83 -14.64
CA ASP A 118 16.14 6.83 -14.86
C ASP A 118 15.62 5.43 -14.47
N GLN A 119 15.54 4.53 -15.46
CA GLN A 119 15.14 3.13 -15.25
C GLN A 119 16.03 2.41 -14.23
N ALA A 120 17.29 2.81 -14.10
CA ALA A 120 18.23 2.18 -13.14
C ALA A 120 17.87 2.48 -11.67
N LEU A 121 17.07 3.52 -11.41
CA LEU A 121 16.57 3.86 -10.07
C LEU A 121 15.27 3.16 -9.72
N ILE A 122 14.56 2.57 -10.72
CA ILE A 122 13.33 1.81 -10.50
C ILE A 122 13.69 0.38 -10.09
N SER A 123 13.05 -0.09 -9.04
CA SER A 123 13.12 -1.47 -8.59
C SER A 123 11.77 -1.88 -7.98
N THR A 124 11.72 -3.08 -7.44
CA THR A 124 10.54 -3.61 -6.74
C THR A 124 10.99 -4.21 -5.42
N ALA A 125 10.25 -3.96 -4.36
CA ALA A 125 10.43 -4.55 -3.06
C ALA A 125 9.19 -5.33 -2.64
N ASP A 126 9.40 -6.45 -1.95
CA ASP A 126 8.31 -7.21 -1.34
C ASP A 126 7.87 -6.51 -0.04
N ARG A 127 6.58 -6.30 0.07
CA ARG A 127 5.95 -5.76 1.29
C ARG A 127 5.71 -6.88 2.30
N PRO A 128 5.62 -6.57 3.60
CA PRO A 128 5.26 -7.56 4.62
C PRO A 128 3.91 -8.26 4.39
N ASP A 129 2.99 -7.63 3.66
CA ASP A 129 1.69 -8.20 3.27
C ASP A 129 1.77 -9.12 2.03
N GLY A 130 2.95 -9.31 1.46
CA GLY A 130 3.23 -10.16 0.31
C GLY A 130 3.00 -9.50 -1.05
N ALA A 131 2.56 -8.24 -1.09
CA ALA A 131 2.43 -7.50 -2.34
C ALA A 131 3.78 -6.96 -2.82
N ALA A 132 3.96 -6.84 -4.14
CA ALA A 132 5.11 -6.18 -4.74
C ALA A 132 4.86 -4.68 -4.86
N GLN A 133 5.80 -3.86 -4.41
CA GLN A 133 5.72 -2.40 -4.46
C GLN A 133 6.89 -1.81 -5.24
N VAL A 134 6.61 -0.82 -6.09
CA VAL A 134 7.63 -0.06 -6.80
C VAL A 134 8.48 0.73 -5.81
N THR A 135 9.78 0.71 -6.02
CA THR A 135 10.73 1.59 -5.35
C THR A 135 11.45 2.47 -6.38
N TYR A 136 11.82 3.68 -5.98
CA TYR A 136 12.66 4.58 -6.74
C TYR A 136 13.81 5.08 -5.86
N ASN A 137 15.04 4.89 -6.32
CA ASN A 137 16.25 5.13 -5.51
C ASN A 137 16.13 4.49 -4.11
N SER A 138 15.63 3.25 -4.06
CA SER A 138 15.35 2.46 -2.85
C SER A 138 14.20 2.97 -1.96
N TRP A 139 13.52 4.06 -2.31
CA TRP A 139 12.34 4.52 -1.59
C TRP A 139 11.07 3.85 -2.11
N PRO A 140 10.28 3.15 -1.28
CA PRO A 140 8.95 2.71 -1.65
C PRO A 140 8.07 3.89 -2.06
N LEU A 141 7.33 3.75 -3.15
CA LEU A 141 6.48 4.80 -3.70
C LEU A 141 5.01 4.57 -3.35
N TYR A 142 4.32 5.68 -3.06
CA TYR A 142 2.92 5.68 -2.66
C TYR A 142 2.14 6.76 -3.39
N HIS A 143 0.83 6.53 -3.50
CA HIS A 143 -0.17 7.56 -3.79
C HIS A 143 -0.70 8.17 -2.50
N PHE A 144 -1.43 9.26 -2.62
CA PHE A 144 -2.24 9.80 -1.51
C PHE A 144 -3.72 9.72 -1.88
N ALA A 145 -4.54 9.09 -1.05
CA ALA A 145 -5.96 8.87 -1.33
C ALA A 145 -6.79 10.16 -1.50
N SER A 146 -6.28 11.29 -1.02
CA SER A 146 -6.94 12.60 -1.19
C SER A 146 -6.48 13.37 -2.41
N ASP A 147 -5.55 12.85 -3.21
CA ASP A 147 -5.21 13.40 -4.52
C ASP A 147 -6.23 12.87 -5.53
N ALA A 148 -7.18 13.73 -5.90
CA ALA A 148 -8.32 13.36 -6.75
C ALA A 148 -8.00 13.47 -8.25
N ALA A 149 -6.99 14.26 -8.62
CA ALA A 149 -6.62 14.55 -10.01
C ALA A 149 -5.11 14.50 -10.23
N ALA A 150 -4.72 14.34 -11.49
CA ALA A 150 -3.34 14.50 -11.91
C ALA A 150 -2.83 15.90 -11.52
N GLY A 151 -1.60 15.94 -10.95
CA GLY A 151 -0.98 17.16 -10.48
C GLY A 151 -1.39 17.62 -9.08
N ASP A 152 -2.34 16.96 -8.42
CA ASP A 152 -2.62 17.22 -7.01
C ASP A 152 -1.41 16.82 -6.15
N THR A 153 -1.08 17.67 -5.17
CA THR A 153 0.05 17.44 -4.24
C THR A 153 -0.37 17.63 -2.78
N ASN A 154 -1.61 17.23 -2.45
CA ASN A 154 -2.21 17.43 -1.12
C ASN A 154 -1.50 16.61 -0.02
N GLY A 155 -0.72 15.61 -0.41
CA GLY A 155 0.08 14.79 0.49
C GLY A 155 1.40 15.43 0.92
N GLN A 156 1.82 16.53 0.28
CA GLN A 156 3.11 17.17 0.57
C GLN A 156 3.21 17.65 2.02
N GLY A 157 4.25 17.20 2.73
CA GLY A 157 4.53 17.61 4.11
C GLY A 157 3.58 17.05 5.16
N VAL A 158 2.68 16.13 4.81
CA VAL A 158 1.74 15.53 5.77
C VAL A 158 2.53 14.86 6.90
N GLY A 159 2.21 15.25 8.13
CA GLY A 159 2.88 14.77 9.34
C GLY A 159 4.39 15.06 9.41
N ASN A 160 4.96 15.85 8.51
CA ASN A 160 6.39 16.06 8.31
C ASN A 160 7.17 14.76 8.03
N ILE A 161 6.51 13.77 7.43
CA ILE A 161 7.08 12.46 7.12
C ILE A 161 6.70 11.97 5.71
N TRP A 162 5.76 12.63 5.03
CA TRP A 162 5.36 12.32 3.66
C TRP A 162 5.76 13.45 2.72
N TYR A 163 6.48 13.13 1.67
CA TYR A 163 6.98 14.12 0.73
C TYR A 163 6.91 13.64 -0.71
N VAL A 164 6.66 14.57 -1.62
CA VAL A 164 6.84 14.31 -3.05
C VAL A 164 8.30 14.01 -3.35
N VAL A 165 8.56 13.27 -4.41
CA VAL A 165 9.88 12.76 -4.78
C VAL A 165 10.37 13.50 -6.02
N ASP A 166 11.62 13.96 -6.01
CA ASP A 166 12.25 14.56 -7.20
C ASP A 166 12.74 13.49 -8.20
N ALA A 167 13.15 13.90 -9.40
CA ALA A 167 13.65 13.01 -10.43
C ALA A 167 14.93 12.24 -10.04
N SER A 168 15.62 12.65 -8.97
CA SER A 168 16.80 11.95 -8.42
C SER A 168 16.44 10.97 -7.30
N GLY A 169 15.17 10.93 -6.90
CA GLY A 169 14.68 10.07 -5.83
C GLY A 169 14.86 10.64 -4.42
N ASN A 170 14.94 11.96 -4.28
CA ASN A 170 15.01 12.62 -2.98
C ASN A 170 13.67 13.23 -2.60
N ALA A 171 13.42 13.34 -1.28
CA ALA A 171 12.27 14.07 -0.76
C ALA A 171 12.41 15.57 -1.02
N ILE A 172 11.35 16.21 -1.51
CA ILE A 172 11.27 17.69 -1.55
C ILE A 172 10.68 18.15 -0.21
N THR A 173 11.51 18.64 0.69
CA THR A 173 11.11 18.98 2.07
C THR A 173 10.63 20.41 2.25
N GLY A 174 10.47 21.20 1.17
CA GLY A 174 9.93 22.55 1.18
C GLY A 174 10.99 23.61 1.13
#